data_99aabc3adc0cf16ec4dca7d5a4b3d24d
#
_entry.id   99aabc3adc0cf16ec4dca7d5a4b3d24d
#
_cell.length_a   1.000
_cell.length_b   1.000
_cell.length_c   1.000
_cell.angle_alpha   90.00
_cell.angle_beta   90.00
_cell.angle_gamma   90.00
#
_symmetry.space_group_name_H-M   'P 1'
#
loop_
_entity.id
_entity.type
_entity.pdbx_description
1 polymer ?
#
loop_
_entity_poly.entity_id
_entity_poly.type
_entity_poly.pdbx_seq_one_letter_code
_entity_poly.pdbx_strand_id
1 'polypeptide(L)' 'MYQFFVEDEQVQQDRICIVGGDVNHIGHVLRMKTGEKIRISDQSGRSYFCRILEITEEEVWAQIEDCLLYTSPSPRD' A
#
# COMPACT_ATOMS: atom_id res chain seq x y z
N MET A 1 -7.49 -0.10 -10.09
CA MET A 1 -6.74 -0.43 -8.86
C MET A 1 -6.72 0.81 -7.99
N TYR A 2 -6.98 0.63 -6.71
CA TYR A 2 -7.02 1.76 -5.80
C TYR A 2 -5.61 2.14 -5.37
N GLN A 3 -5.41 3.42 -5.12
CA GLN A 3 -4.11 3.92 -4.73
C GLN A 3 -4.23 4.65 -3.40
N PHE A 4 -3.25 4.42 -2.53
CA PHE A 4 -3.23 5.03 -1.21
C PHE A 4 -1.84 5.62 -0.98
N PHE A 5 -1.78 6.57 -0.06
CA PHE A 5 -0.52 7.22 0.29
C PHE A 5 -0.21 6.96 1.74
N VAL A 6 1.05 6.66 2.02
CA VAL A 6 1.50 6.41 3.38
C VAL A 6 2.78 7.19 3.60
N GLU A 7 3.18 7.25 4.86
CA GLU A 7 4.46 7.85 5.20
C GLU A 7 5.53 6.79 5.23
N ASP A 8 6.78 7.24 5.12
CA ASP A 8 7.89 6.30 5.10
C ASP A 8 7.88 5.41 6.32
N GLU A 9 7.44 5.94 7.46
CA GLU A 9 7.42 5.17 8.69
C GLU A 9 6.47 3.99 8.62
N GLN A 10 5.46 4.09 7.79
CA GLN A 10 4.47 3.04 7.70
C GLN A 10 4.94 1.87 6.85
N VAL A 11 6.01 2.06 6.11
CA VAL A 11 6.54 1.02 5.24
C VAL A 11 7.50 0.16 6.05
N GLN A 12 7.15 -1.09 6.23
CA GLN A 12 8.02 -2.05 6.90
C GLN A 12 8.92 -2.70 5.86
N GLN A 13 9.61 -3.75 6.24
CA GLN A 13 10.53 -4.40 5.32
C GLN A 13 9.80 -4.95 4.10
N ASP A 14 8.72 -5.65 4.33
CA ASP A 14 7.96 -6.25 3.24
C ASP A 14 6.48 -6.05 3.40
N ARG A 15 6.07 -5.19 4.31
CA ARG A 15 4.66 -4.94 4.56
C ARG A 15 4.45 -3.46 4.82
N ILE A 16 3.23 -3.03 4.66
CA ILE A 16 2.86 -1.64 4.90
C ILE A 16 1.66 -1.63 5.82
N CYS A 17 1.73 -0.76 6.82
CA CYS A 17 0.63 -0.61 7.78
C CYS A 17 -0.11 0.67 7.43
N ILE A 18 -1.37 0.54 7.04
CA ILE A 18 -2.20 1.68 6.69
C ILE A 18 -3.03 2.05 7.88
N VAL A 19 -3.00 3.31 8.27
CA VAL A 19 -3.74 3.80 9.43
C VAL A 19 -4.48 5.08 9.05
N GLY A 20 -5.34 5.51 9.94
CA GLY A 20 -6.03 6.77 9.74
C GLY A 20 -7.26 6.64 8.87
N GLY A 21 -7.57 7.69 8.13
CA GLY A 21 -8.79 7.70 7.32
C GLY A 21 -8.84 6.64 6.26
N ASP A 22 -7.69 6.21 5.78
CA ASP A 22 -7.66 5.18 4.76
C ASP A 22 -8.23 3.86 5.26
N VAL A 23 -8.09 3.59 6.55
CA VAL A 23 -8.63 2.36 7.12
C VAL A 23 -10.15 2.35 6.99
N ASN A 24 -10.78 3.46 7.35
CA ASN A 24 -12.21 3.57 7.18
C ASN A 24 -12.60 3.46 5.71
N HIS A 25 -11.83 4.10 4.87
CA HIS A 25 -12.12 4.09 3.45
C HIS A 25 -12.10 2.67 2.91
N ILE A 26 -11.06 1.93 3.27
CA ILE A 26 -10.92 0.56 2.81
C ILE A 26 -12.02 -0.32 3.37
N GLY A 27 -12.30 -0.19 4.65
CA GLY A 27 -13.23 -1.09 5.29
C GLY A 27 -14.68 -0.76 5.09
N HIS A 28 -15.02 0.53 5.02
CA HIS A 28 -16.43 0.95 4.99
C HIS A 28 -16.87 1.46 3.64
N VAL A 29 -16.00 2.15 2.93
CA VAL A 29 -16.40 2.73 1.66
C VAL A 29 -16.13 1.76 0.52
N LEU A 30 -14.93 1.24 0.43
CA LEU A 30 -14.56 0.34 -0.65
C LEU A 30 -14.90 -1.10 -0.33
N ARG A 31 -15.05 -1.41 0.95
CA ARG A 31 -15.38 -2.77 1.40
C ARG A 31 -14.42 -3.80 0.80
N MET A 32 -13.15 -3.47 0.83
CA MET A 32 -12.15 -4.37 0.31
C MET A 32 -11.96 -5.54 1.25
N LYS A 33 -11.42 -6.61 0.71
CA LYS A 33 -11.22 -7.83 1.48
C LYS A 33 -9.76 -8.22 1.41
N THR A 34 -9.38 -9.16 2.27
CA THR A 34 -8.02 -9.68 2.21
C THR A 34 -7.81 -10.35 0.87
N GLY A 35 -6.61 -10.20 0.35
CA GLY A 35 -6.30 -10.74 -0.95
C GLY A 35 -6.46 -9.73 -2.08
N GLU A 36 -7.12 -8.61 -1.81
CA GLU A 36 -7.26 -7.58 -2.83
C GLU A 36 -5.93 -6.90 -3.06
N LYS A 37 -5.72 -6.44 -4.27
CA LYS A 37 -4.48 -5.76 -4.60
C LYS A 37 -4.69 -4.27 -4.62
N ILE A 38 -3.73 -3.56 -4.07
CA ILE A 38 -3.78 -2.11 -4.02
C ILE A 38 -2.41 -1.56 -4.37
N ARG A 39 -2.38 -0.28 -4.68
CA ARG A 39 -1.14 0.42 -4.96
C ARG A 39 -0.91 1.43 -3.86
N ILE A 40 0.28 1.44 -3.31
CA ILE A 40 0.61 2.33 -2.22
C ILE A 40 1.84 3.14 -2.62
N SER A 41 1.77 4.43 -2.39
CA SER A 41 2.89 5.32 -2.67
C SER A 41 3.38 5.93 -1.37
N ASP A 42 4.69 6.09 -1.24
CA ASP A 42 5.23 6.76 -0.07
C ASP A 42 5.61 8.19 -0.44
N GLN A 43 6.15 8.91 0.53
CA GLN A 43 6.48 10.32 0.30
C GLN A 43 7.73 10.48 -0.54
N SER A 44 8.52 9.45 -0.66
CA SER A 44 9.72 9.48 -1.47
C SER A 44 9.45 9.28 -2.94
N GLY A 45 8.22 9.00 -3.31
CA GLY A 45 7.89 8.79 -4.71
C GLY A 45 7.95 7.35 -5.16
N ARG A 46 8.08 6.44 -4.23
CA ARG A 46 8.10 5.02 -4.58
C ARG A 46 6.69 4.48 -4.60
N SER A 47 6.45 3.56 -5.51
CA SER A 47 5.16 2.90 -5.59
C SER A 47 5.34 1.43 -5.31
N TYR A 48 4.41 0.90 -4.54
CA TYR A 48 4.43 -0.50 -4.14
C TYR A 48 3.13 -1.14 -4.57
N PHE A 49 3.22 -2.31 -5.17
CA PHE A 49 2.04 -3.12 -5.40
C PHE A 49 1.90 -4.07 -4.23
N CYS A 50 0.78 -3.97 -3.56
CA CYS A 50 0.58 -4.69 -2.31
C CYS A 50 -0.68 -5.51 -2.37
N ARG A 51 -0.73 -6.51 -1.49
CA ARG A 51 -1.92 -7.33 -1.33
C ARG A 51 -2.37 -7.20 0.12
N ILE A 52 -3.64 -7.00 0.33
CA ILE A 52 -4.18 -6.84 1.66
C ILE A 52 -4.08 -8.16 2.41
N LEU A 53 -3.41 -8.13 3.55
CA LEU A 53 -3.25 -9.30 4.39
C LEU A 53 -4.32 -9.35 5.46
N GLU A 54 -4.61 -8.21 6.08
CA GLU A 54 -5.54 -8.18 7.18
C GLU A 54 -6.15 -6.80 7.27
N ILE A 55 -7.42 -6.74 7.58
CA ILE A 55 -8.15 -5.48 7.74
C ILE A 55 -8.73 -5.46 9.15
N THR A 56 -8.36 -4.45 9.92
CA THR A 56 -8.90 -4.25 11.26
C THR A 56 -9.60 -2.91 11.30
N GLU A 57 -10.17 -2.59 12.45
CA GLU A 57 -10.85 -1.32 12.60
C GLU A 57 -9.88 -0.15 12.72
N GLU A 58 -8.64 -0.44 13.08
CA GLU A 58 -7.67 0.62 13.33
C GLU A 58 -6.55 0.63 12.31
N GLU A 59 -6.31 -0.46 11.64
CA GLU A 59 -5.21 -0.53 10.70
C GLU A 59 -5.45 -1.61 9.68
N VAL A 60 -4.77 -1.47 8.55
CA VAL A 60 -4.83 -2.45 7.48
C VAL A 60 -3.41 -2.83 7.14
N TRP A 61 -3.15 -4.12 7.10
CA TRP A 61 -1.82 -4.63 6.75
C TRP A 61 -1.83 -5.12 5.32
N ALA A 62 -0.83 -4.71 4.58
CA ALA A 62 -0.70 -5.12 3.18
C ALA A 62 0.71 -5.62 2.95
N GLN A 63 0.83 -6.70 2.19
CA GLN A 63 2.12 -7.28 1.85
C GLN A 63 2.63 -6.66 0.57
N ILE A 64 3.87 -6.23 0.56
CA ILE A 64 4.49 -5.69 -0.65
C ILE A 64 4.81 -6.86 -1.57
N GLU A 65 4.25 -6.84 -2.74
CA GLU A 65 4.51 -7.86 -3.74
C GLU A 65 5.49 -7.36 -4.79
N ASP A 66 5.45 -6.06 -5.07
CA ASP A 66 6.34 -5.49 -6.06
C ASP A 66 6.60 -4.05 -5.69
N CYS A 67 7.79 -3.59 -5.99
CA CYS A 67 8.20 -2.24 -5.65
C CYS A 67 8.76 -1.59 -6.90
N LEU A 68 8.15 -0.48 -7.29
CA LEU A 68 8.59 0.26 -8.45
C LEU A 68 9.26 1.55 -8.00
N LEU A 69 10.46 1.77 -8.47
CA LEU A 69 11.14 3.03 -8.23
C LEU A 69 10.72 4.00 -9.30
N TYR A 70 10.13 5.08 -8.86
CA TYR A 70 9.58 6.03 -9.80
C TYR A 70 10.62 6.59 -10.73
N THR A 71 11.83 6.81 -10.22
CA THR A 71 12.83 7.45 -11.00
C THR A 71 13.76 6.48 -11.67
N SER A 72 13.39 5.29 -11.85
CA SER A 72 14.28 4.32 -12.40
C SER A 72 14.56 4.60 -13.85
N PRO A 73 15.69 4.84 -14.25
CA PRO A 73 15.96 5.07 -15.61
C PRO A 73 16.08 3.78 -16.34
N SER A 74 16.46 2.84 -15.81
CA SER A 74 16.48 1.61 -16.27
C SER A 74 16.61 1.44 -17.69
N PRO A 75 17.52 1.55 -18.19
CA PRO A 75 17.62 1.23 -19.51
C PRO A 75 17.48 -0.17 -19.85
N ARG A 76 17.29 -0.49 -19.93
CA ARG A 76 17.25 -1.52 -20.24
C ARG A 76 17.46 -1.99 -21.05
N ASP A 77 17.54 -1.97 -21.32
CA ASP A 77 17.82 -2.40 -21.84
C ASP A 77 17.99 -2.51 -22.20
#